data_bf9747d846a42323c93c347730dafd16
#
_entry.id   bf9747d846a42323c93c347730dafd16
#
_cell.length_a   1.000
_cell.length_b   1.000
_cell.length_c   1.000
_cell.angle_alpha   90.00
_cell.angle_beta   90.00
_cell.angle_gamma   90.00
#
_symmetry.space_group_name_H-M   'P 1'
#
loop_
_entity.id
_entity.type
_entity.pdbx_description
1 polymer ?
#
loop_
_entity_poly.entity_id
_entity_poly.type
_entity_poly.pdbx_seq_one_letter_code
_entity_poly.pdbx_strand_id
1 'polypeptide(L)'
;MAFFRHLLKYPLANRPGQYLLRKQVKVCNWLMGIGAGADVDDSGETALMKRFAREGKRDLVVFDVGANCGQFLNLAVDRLGNQLRNIHSFEPAAATFAALQQAKPNHGAVVLNNLALGAAPGKAELYYDAEKSGLASLTKRDLGFRKIEFERHETITISTLDVYCAEKSINHIDWLKLDVEGHEFD
;
A
#
# COMPACT_ATOMS: atom_id res chain seq x y z
N MET A 1 41.47 9.09 2.17
CA MET A 1 40.05 8.83 2.51
C MET A 1 39.86 7.92 3.73
N ALA A 2 40.71 6.93 4.00
CA ALA A 2 40.55 6.02 5.15
C ALA A 2 40.67 6.72 6.52
N PHE A 3 41.57 7.69 6.68
CA PHE A 3 41.79 8.40 7.93
C PHE A 3 40.59 9.24 8.38
N PHE A 4 39.90 9.88 7.46
CA PHE A 4 38.69 10.69 7.74
C PHE A 4 37.50 9.82 8.21
N ARG A 5 37.40 8.59 7.71
CA ARG A 5 36.38 7.63 8.14
C ARG A 5 36.54 7.20 9.61
N HIS A 6 37.77 7.07 10.11
CA HIS A 6 38.04 6.71 11.50
C HIS A 6 37.73 7.86 12.47
N LEU A 7 38.03 9.11 12.08
CA LEU A 7 37.85 10.29 12.94
C LEU A 7 36.36 10.58 13.25
N LEU A 8 35.47 10.31 12.30
CA LEU A 8 34.02 10.53 12.45
C LEU A 8 33.28 9.34 13.08
N LYS A 9 33.84 8.13 12.99
CA LYS A 9 33.17 6.91 13.44
C LYS A 9 33.06 6.83 14.96
N TYR A 10 34.10 7.19 15.69
CA TYR A 10 34.15 7.08 17.15
C TYR A 10 33.24 8.04 17.90
N PRO A 11 33.18 9.36 17.59
CA PRO A 11 32.29 10.28 18.30
C PRO A 11 30.80 10.00 18.06
N LEU A 12 30.44 9.36 16.93
CA LEU A 12 29.07 9.09 16.56
C LEU A 12 28.63 7.65 16.82
N ALA A 13 29.55 6.75 17.21
CA ALA A 13 29.28 5.34 17.51
C ALA A 13 28.64 5.10 18.89
N ASN A 14 28.18 6.15 19.58
CA ASN A 14 27.47 6.07 20.84
C ASN A 14 25.95 6.28 20.66
N ARG A 15 25.14 5.92 21.68
CA ARG A 15 23.67 6.03 21.62
C ARG A 15 23.15 7.41 21.23
N PRO A 16 23.64 8.53 21.82
CA PRO A 16 23.22 9.89 21.40
C PRO A 16 23.60 10.22 19.95
N GLY A 17 24.81 9.89 19.52
CA GLY A 17 25.25 10.12 18.15
C GLY A 17 24.42 9.32 17.12
N GLN A 18 24.15 8.06 17.40
CA GLN A 18 23.26 7.24 16.56
C GLN A 18 21.83 7.76 16.53
N TYR A 19 21.31 8.28 17.62
CA TYR A 19 19.99 8.91 17.65
C TYR A 19 19.94 10.16 16.76
N LEU A 20 20.98 11.00 16.82
CA LEU A 20 21.07 12.21 15.98
C LEU A 20 21.17 11.84 14.49
N LEU A 21 22.02 10.88 14.14
CA LEU A 21 22.18 10.40 12.77
C LEU A 21 20.87 9.81 12.21
N ARG A 22 20.14 9.04 13.00
CA ARG A 22 18.82 8.51 12.60
C ARG A 22 17.81 9.62 12.35
N LYS A 23 17.82 10.69 13.14
CA LYS A 23 16.97 11.88 12.88
C LYS A 23 17.35 12.56 11.57
N GLN A 24 18.65 12.74 11.30
CA GLN A 24 19.11 13.33 10.04
C GLN A 24 18.72 12.47 8.84
N VAL A 25 18.89 11.15 8.92
CA VAL A 25 18.46 10.25 7.85
C VAL A 25 16.95 10.36 7.59
N LYS A 26 16.12 10.45 8.64
CA LYS A 26 14.66 10.67 8.47
C LYS A 26 14.36 12.00 7.76
N VAL A 27 15.03 13.08 8.14
CA VAL A 27 14.87 14.39 7.48
C VAL A 27 15.34 14.33 6.02
N CYS A 28 16.49 13.71 5.75
CA CYS A 28 16.98 13.55 4.38
C CYS A 28 16.02 12.72 3.52
N ASN A 29 15.52 11.60 4.06
CA ASN A 29 14.55 10.77 3.37
C ASN A 29 13.28 11.56 3.06
N TRP A 30 12.75 12.29 4.04
CA TRP A 30 11.58 13.15 3.85
C TRP A 30 11.80 14.21 2.77
N LEU A 31 12.96 14.90 2.77
CA LEU A 31 13.32 15.88 1.74
C LEU A 31 13.48 15.26 0.34
N MET A 32 13.91 14.00 0.26
CA MET A 32 14.02 13.24 -0.99
C MET A 32 12.70 12.61 -1.44
N GLY A 33 11.62 12.77 -0.66
CA GLY A 33 10.35 12.09 -0.93
C GLY A 33 10.37 10.59 -0.65
N ILE A 34 11.37 10.11 0.11
CA ILE A 34 11.47 8.72 0.55
C ILE A 34 10.72 8.60 1.88
N GLY A 35 9.48 8.15 1.82
CA GLY A 35 8.64 7.91 2.99
C GLY A 35 9.02 6.63 3.73
N ALA A 36 8.57 6.52 4.98
CA ALA A 36 8.69 5.29 5.76
C ALA A 36 7.72 4.18 5.30
N GLY A 37 6.88 4.46 4.29
CA GLY A 37 5.88 3.53 3.76
C GLY A 37 4.71 3.21 4.71
N ALA A 38 4.73 3.75 5.92
CA ALA A 38 3.74 3.43 6.96
C ALA A 38 2.58 4.43 7.03
N ASP A 39 2.72 5.60 6.41
CA ASP A 39 1.70 6.65 6.44
C ASP A 39 1.54 7.27 5.05
N VAL A 40 0.28 7.40 4.61
CA VAL A 40 -0.06 7.91 3.27
C VAL A 40 0.42 9.36 3.08
N ASP A 41 0.49 10.15 4.16
CA ASP A 41 0.99 11.51 4.12
C ASP A 41 2.51 11.62 3.94
N ASP A 42 3.27 10.60 4.36
CA ASP A 42 4.74 10.51 4.22
C ASP A 42 5.17 9.71 2.97
N SER A 43 4.23 9.05 2.31
CA SER A 43 4.45 8.36 1.03
C SER A 43 4.39 9.36 -0.12
N GLY A 44 5.01 9.04 -1.27
CA GLY A 44 4.92 9.84 -2.49
C GLY A 44 3.51 9.95 -3.07
N GLU A 45 2.55 9.21 -2.54
CA GLU A 45 1.15 9.16 -2.98
C GLU A 45 0.46 10.52 -2.91
N THR A 46 0.60 11.23 -1.77
CA THR A 46 0.04 12.59 -1.61
C THR A 46 0.61 13.57 -2.63
N ALA A 47 1.91 13.48 -2.96
CA ALA A 47 2.53 14.33 -3.96
C ALA A 47 1.98 14.05 -5.36
N LEU A 48 1.77 12.78 -5.69
CA LEU A 48 1.19 12.36 -6.96
C LEU A 48 -0.28 12.77 -7.08
N MET A 49 -1.07 12.63 -6.02
CA MET A 49 -2.47 13.12 -5.98
C MET A 49 -2.55 14.63 -6.22
N LYS A 50 -1.68 15.43 -5.57
CA LYS A 50 -1.60 16.87 -5.80
C LYS A 50 -1.25 17.20 -7.25
N ARG A 51 -0.41 16.40 -7.90
CA ARG A 51 -0.08 16.56 -9.32
C ARG A 51 -1.31 16.30 -10.18
N PHE A 52 -2.01 15.17 -10.04
CA PHE A 52 -3.24 14.87 -10.76
C PHE A 52 -4.31 15.95 -10.55
N ALA A 53 -4.48 16.41 -9.30
CA ALA A 53 -5.43 17.48 -8.99
C ALA A 53 -5.10 18.79 -9.74
N ARG A 54 -3.82 19.14 -9.88
CA ARG A 54 -3.37 20.34 -10.61
C ARG A 54 -3.49 20.20 -12.13
N GLU A 55 -3.22 19.02 -12.67
CA GLU A 55 -3.34 18.75 -14.11
C GLU A 55 -4.80 18.82 -14.59
N GLY A 56 -5.77 18.77 -13.66
CA GLY A 56 -7.19 18.93 -13.94
C GLY A 56 -7.77 17.81 -14.83
N LYS A 57 -7.06 16.68 -14.96
CA LYS A 57 -7.53 15.52 -15.72
C LYS A 57 -8.81 14.99 -15.10
N ARG A 58 -9.82 14.73 -15.92
CA ARG A 58 -11.13 14.21 -15.50
C ARG A 58 -11.28 12.76 -15.94
N ASP A 59 -12.30 12.11 -15.40
CA ASP A 59 -12.65 10.72 -15.69
C ASP A 59 -11.53 9.73 -15.35
N LEU A 60 -10.78 10.02 -14.27
CA LEU A 60 -9.69 9.19 -13.80
C LEU A 60 -10.20 7.82 -13.34
N VAL A 61 -9.54 6.77 -13.84
CA VAL A 61 -9.72 5.40 -13.37
C VAL A 61 -8.51 5.04 -12.51
N VAL A 62 -8.75 4.80 -11.22
CA VAL A 62 -7.72 4.51 -10.21
C VAL A 62 -7.92 3.10 -9.67
N PHE A 63 -6.83 2.35 -9.54
CA PHE A 63 -6.82 1.05 -8.90
C PHE A 63 -5.96 1.10 -7.63
N ASP A 64 -6.53 0.63 -6.51
CA ASP A 64 -5.91 0.52 -5.19
C ASP A 64 -5.87 -0.96 -4.82
N VAL A 65 -4.77 -1.64 -5.14
CA VAL A 65 -4.57 -3.06 -4.87
C VAL A 65 -3.84 -3.22 -3.55
N GLY A 66 -4.46 -3.95 -2.61
CA GLY A 66 -4.09 -3.97 -1.21
C GLY A 66 -4.64 -2.74 -0.48
N ALA A 67 -5.97 -2.53 -0.58
CA ALA A 67 -6.61 -1.33 -0.04
C ALA A 67 -6.62 -1.28 1.49
N ASN A 68 -6.40 -2.40 2.15
CA ASN A 68 -6.42 -2.51 3.61
C ASN A 68 -7.68 -1.87 4.20
N CYS A 69 -7.55 -1.04 5.23
CA CYS A 69 -8.67 -0.31 5.84
C CYS A 69 -9.06 0.98 5.11
N GLY A 70 -8.54 1.24 3.89
CA GLY A 70 -8.98 2.31 3.01
C GLY A 70 -8.30 3.66 3.20
N GLN A 71 -7.09 3.71 3.74
CA GLN A 71 -6.36 4.98 3.92
C GLN A 71 -6.15 5.70 2.58
N PHE A 72 -5.59 4.99 1.58
CA PHE A 72 -5.40 5.53 0.23
C PHE A 72 -6.72 5.89 -0.44
N LEU A 73 -7.73 5.00 -0.36
CA LEU A 73 -9.07 5.24 -0.90
C LEU A 73 -9.67 6.56 -0.39
N ASN A 74 -9.65 6.77 0.93
CA ASN A 74 -10.23 7.98 1.54
C ASN A 74 -9.48 9.24 1.10
N LEU A 75 -8.14 9.19 1.07
CA LEU A 75 -7.31 10.30 0.60
C LEU A 75 -7.55 10.59 -0.89
N ALA A 76 -7.65 9.56 -1.73
CA ALA A 76 -7.91 9.73 -3.16
C ALA A 76 -9.28 10.38 -3.42
N VAL A 77 -10.32 9.98 -2.71
CA VAL A 77 -11.64 10.59 -2.81
C VAL A 77 -11.62 12.04 -2.31
N ASP A 78 -10.95 12.32 -1.18
CA ASP A 78 -10.80 13.70 -0.66
C ASP A 78 -10.11 14.63 -1.67
N ARG A 79 -9.04 14.15 -2.30
CA ARG A 79 -8.19 14.97 -3.18
C ARG A 79 -8.65 15.03 -4.63
N LEU A 80 -9.23 13.96 -5.15
CA LEU A 80 -9.54 13.77 -6.57
C LEU A 80 -11.03 13.54 -6.84
N GLY A 81 -11.92 13.56 -5.83
CA GLY A 81 -13.31 13.13 -5.95
C GLY A 81 -14.02 13.60 -7.21
N ASN A 82 -13.94 14.91 -7.53
CA ASN A 82 -14.56 15.49 -8.73
C ASN A 82 -13.87 15.10 -10.06
N GLN A 83 -12.72 14.46 -10.00
CA GLN A 83 -11.94 14.01 -11.15
C GLN A 83 -12.05 12.49 -11.36
N LEU A 84 -12.53 11.75 -10.35
CA LEU A 84 -12.67 10.30 -10.41
C LEU A 84 -13.88 9.91 -11.26
N ARG A 85 -13.63 9.09 -12.27
CA ARG A 85 -14.67 8.26 -12.90
C ARG A 85 -14.96 7.07 -12.00
N ASN A 86 -13.91 6.31 -11.64
CA ASN A 86 -13.98 5.18 -10.72
C ASN A 86 -12.67 5.03 -9.94
N ILE A 87 -12.77 4.59 -8.69
CA ILE A 87 -11.67 4.03 -7.92
C ILE A 87 -12.06 2.61 -7.51
N HIS A 88 -11.28 1.63 -7.98
CA HIS A 88 -11.46 0.22 -7.71
C HIS A 88 -10.45 -0.21 -6.63
N SER A 89 -10.97 -0.49 -5.43
CA SER A 89 -10.16 -0.92 -4.29
C SER A 89 -10.31 -2.43 -4.10
N PHE A 90 -9.18 -3.12 -3.95
CA PHE A 90 -9.12 -4.57 -3.82
C PHE A 90 -8.50 -4.95 -2.47
N GLU A 91 -9.24 -5.72 -1.69
CA GLU A 91 -8.80 -6.24 -0.41
C GLU A 91 -9.30 -7.68 -0.24
N PRO A 92 -8.42 -8.69 -0.26
CA PRO A 92 -8.83 -10.08 -0.22
C PRO A 92 -9.27 -10.56 1.16
N ALA A 93 -8.65 -10.07 2.25
CA ALA A 93 -8.93 -10.53 3.61
C ALA A 93 -10.34 -10.11 4.06
N ALA A 94 -11.19 -11.06 4.43
CA ALA A 94 -12.59 -10.80 4.74
C ALA A 94 -12.78 -9.81 5.91
N ALA A 95 -11.98 -9.95 6.99
CA ALA A 95 -12.08 -9.05 8.16
C ALA A 95 -11.62 -7.63 7.82
N THR A 96 -10.55 -7.49 7.03
CA THR A 96 -10.02 -6.20 6.56
C THR A 96 -10.97 -5.56 5.57
N PHE A 97 -11.54 -6.36 4.66
CA PHE A 97 -12.56 -5.89 3.71
C PHE A 97 -13.82 -5.37 4.41
N ALA A 98 -14.27 -6.04 5.49
CA ALA A 98 -15.38 -5.54 6.29
C ALA A 98 -15.07 -4.18 6.93
N ALA A 99 -13.82 -3.95 7.38
CA ALA A 99 -13.38 -2.66 7.87
C ALA A 99 -13.32 -1.60 6.75
N LEU A 100 -12.82 -1.98 5.56
CA LEU A 100 -12.81 -1.15 4.37
C LEU A 100 -14.23 -0.70 3.97
N GLN A 101 -15.20 -1.63 4.02
CA GLN A 101 -16.61 -1.32 3.74
C GLN A 101 -17.19 -0.29 4.72
N GLN A 102 -16.82 -0.39 6.01
CA GLN A 102 -17.25 0.57 7.03
C GLN A 102 -16.59 1.94 6.86
N ALA A 103 -15.33 1.97 6.42
CA ALA A 103 -14.56 3.19 6.18
C ALA A 103 -14.83 3.83 4.81
N LYS A 104 -15.62 3.17 3.95
CA LYS A 104 -15.91 3.64 2.58
C LYS A 104 -16.49 5.05 2.59
N PRO A 105 -15.88 6.01 1.86
CA PRO A 105 -16.45 7.34 1.71
C PRO A 105 -17.76 7.27 0.90
N ASN A 106 -18.70 8.15 1.25
CA ASN A 106 -19.96 8.26 0.51
C ASN A 106 -19.73 8.98 -0.83
N HIS A 107 -19.18 8.25 -1.80
CA HIS A 107 -18.87 8.76 -3.13
C HIS A 107 -19.22 7.73 -4.21
N GLY A 108 -19.91 8.15 -5.26
CA GLY A 108 -20.43 7.25 -6.29
C GLY A 108 -19.37 6.55 -7.15
N ALA A 109 -18.14 7.10 -7.20
CA ALA A 109 -17.02 6.51 -7.94
C ALA A 109 -16.38 5.30 -7.26
N VAL A 110 -16.70 4.99 -5.99
CA VAL A 110 -16.00 3.96 -5.20
C VAL A 110 -16.59 2.58 -5.47
N VAL A 111 -15.73 1.68 -5.93
CA VAL A 111 -16.00 0.26 -6.18
C VAL A 111 -15.10 -0.59 -5.29
N LEU A 112 -15.67 -1.35 -4.36
CA LEU A 112 -14.93 -2.23 -3.47
C LEU A 112 -15.00 -3.69 -3.96
N ASN A 113 -13.87 -4.40 -3.90
CA ASN A 113 -13.72 -5.76 -4.40
C ASN A 113 -13.05 -6.63 -3.33
N ASN A 114 -13.76 -7.67 -2.85
CA ASN A 114 -13.20 -8.66 -1.92
C ASN A 114 -12.54 -9.78 -2.73
N LEU A 115 -11.41 -9.45 -3.36
CA LEU A 115 -10.57 -10.39 -4.11
C LEU A 115 -9.14 -9.87 -4.20
N ALA A 116 -8.19 -10.78 -4.44
CA ALA A 116 -6.82 -10.44 -4.79
C ALA A 116 -6.65 -10.31 -6.31
N LEU A 117 -5.62 -9.57 -6.73
CA LEU A 117 -5.11 -9.61 -8.10
C LEU A 117 -3.77 -10.36 -8.12
N GLY A 118 -3.56 -11.21 -9.11
CA GLY A 118 -2.35 -12.02 -9.28
C GLY A 118 -2.15 -12.46 -10.72
N ALA A 119 -1.15 -13.32 -10.95
CA ALA A 119 -0.76 -13.75 -12.30
C ALA A 119 -1.80 -14.66 -13.00
N ALA A 120 -2.64 -15.36 -12.24
CA ALA A 120 -3.67 -16.25 -12.77
C ALA A 120 -4.92 -16.26 -11.89
N PRO A 121 -6.11 -16.42 -12.47
CA PRO A 121 -7.33 -16.59 -11.69
C PRO A 121 -7.28 -17.89 -10.88
N GLY A 122 -7.83 -17.85 -9.65
CA GLY A 122 -7.85 -19.05 -8.79
C GLY A 122 -8.25 -18.75 -7.36
N LYS A 123 -7.77 -19.59 -6.47
CA LYS A 123 -7.90 -19.45 -5.02
C LYS A 123 -6.54 -19.65 -4.37
N ALA A 124 -6.29 -18.96 -3.27
CA ALA A 124 -5.10 -19.17 -2.45
C ALA A 124 -5.45 -19.08 -0.96
N GLU A 125 -4.56 -19.62 -0.13
CA GLU A 125 -4.63 -19.45 1.31
C GLU A 125 -3.88 -18.18 1.71
N LEU A 126 -4.58 -17.26 2.37
CA LEU A 126 -4.00 -16.05 2.94
C LEU A 126 -3.69 -16.31 4.42
N TYR A 127 -2.46 -16.10 4.83
CA TYR A 127 -1.97 -16.30 6.19
C TYR A 127 -1.83 -14.96 6.91
N TYR A 128 -2.28 -14.88 8.16
CA TYR A 128 -2.17 -13.68 8.99
C TYR A 128 -2.01 -14.02 10.48
N ASP A 129 -1.36 -13.12 11.22
CA ASP A 129 -1.07 -13.27 12.64
C ASP A 129 -2.23 -12.80 13.54
N ALA A 130 -3.00 -11.79 13.10
CA ALA A 130 -4.14 -11.25 13.80
C ALA A 130 -5.18 -10.69 12.84
N GLU A 131 -6.45 -10.69 13.25
CA GLU A 131 -7.52 -10.02 12.50
C GLU A 131 -7.19 -8.53 12.31
N LYS A 132 -7.26 -8.05 11.07
CA LYS A 132 -6.90 -6.67 10.66
C LYS A 132 -5.39 -6.37 10.75
N SER A 133 -4.54 -7.39 10.76
CA SER A 133 -3.09 -7.19 10.65
C SER A 133 -2.74 -6.74 9.23
N GLY A 134 -1.96 -5.66 9.10
CA GLY A 134 -1.35 -5.26 7.83
C GLY A 134 -0.25 -6.23 7.35
N LEU A 135 0.00 -7.34 8.08
CA LEU A 135 1.03 -8.34 7.78
C LEU A 135 0.46 -9.60 7.13
N ALA A 136 -0.68 -9.52 6.46
CA ALA A 136 -1.22 -10.65 5.70
C ALA A 136 -0.31 -10.99 4.51
N SER A 137 -0.06 -12.29 4.26
CA SER A 137 0.81 -12.72 3.17
C SER A 137 0.32 -14.04 2.57
N LEU A 138 0.44 -14.19 1.25
CA LEU A 138 0.20 -15.45 0.54
C LEU A 138 1.30 -16.50 0.82
N THR A 139 2.46 -16.06 1.30
CA THR A 139 3.56 -16.95 1.66
C THR A 139 3.74 -16.98 3.17
N LYS A 140 3.81 -18.17 3.76
CA LYS A 140 4.16 -18.34 5.18
C LYS A 140 5.58 -17.84 5.42
N ARG A 141 5.73 -16.59 5.87
CA ARG A 141 7.05 -15.98 6.13
C ARG A 141 7.61 -16.50 7.44
N ASP A 142 8.80 -17.07 7.40
CA ASP A 142 9.58 -17.36 8.61
C ASP A 142 10.32 -16.07 9.03
N LEU A 143 9.70 -15.30 9.91
CA LEU A 143 10.30 -14.11 10.51
C LEU A 143 11.04 -14.52 11.80
N GLY A 144 12.06 -15.38 11.69
CA GLY A 144 12.77 -16.08 12.75
C GLY A 144 13.32 -15.24 13.93
N PHE A 145 13.22 -13.91 13.89
CA PHE A 145 13.53 -13.02 15.01
C PHE A 145 12.29 -12.36 15.65
N ARG A 146 11.10 -12.59 15.10
CA ARG A 146 9.80 -12.33 15.76
C ARG A 146 9.05 -13.65 15.77
N LYS A 147 8.68 -14.14 16.95
CA LYS A 147 7.76 -15.29 17.09
C LYS A 147 6.36 -14.87 16.64
N ILE A 148 6.17 -14.71 15.32
CA ILE A 148 4.88 -14.50 14.70
C ILE A 148 4.46 -15.87 14.17
N GLU A 149 3.58 -16.55 14.89
CA GLU A 149 2.94 -17.77 14.43
C GLU A 149 1.72 -17.36 13.61
N PHE A 150 1.75 -17.57 12.29
CA PHE A 150 0.59 -17.41 11.42
C PHE A 150 -0.34 -18.61 11.67
N GLU A 151 -1.14 -18.52 12.72
CA GLU A 151 -2.08 -19.60 13.12
C GLU A 151 -3.40 -19.54 12.35
N ARG A 152 -3.69 -18.46 11.68
CA ARG A 152 -4.95 -18.24 10.97
C ARG A 152 -4.71 -18.15 9.47
N HIS A 153 -5.62 -18.75 8.71
CA HIS A 153 -5.65 -18.66 7.27
C HIS A 153 -7.10 -18.61 6.80
N GLU A 154 -7.30 -18.02 5.65
CA GLU A 154 -8.57 -18.01 4.94
C GLU A 154 -8.35 -18.22 3.45
N THR A 155 -9.31 -18.89 2.79
CA THR A 155 -9.26 -19.05 1.34
C THR A 155 -9.77 -17.78 0.67
N ILE A 156 -8.93 -17.16 -0.13
CA ILE A 156 -9.26 -15.95 -0.90
C ILE A 156 -9.44 -16.27 -2.38
N THR A 157 -10.22 -15.43 -3.07
CA THR A 157 -10.37 -15.49 -4.52
C THR A 157 -9.32 -14.60 -5.17
N ILE A 158 -8.69 -15.09 -6.25
CA ILE A 158 -7.73 -14.36 -7.08
C ILE A 158 -8.32 -14.18 -8.46
N SER A 159 -8.22 -12.98 -9.02
CA SER A 159 -8.41 -12.68 -10.44
C SER A 159 -7.13 -12.11 -11.04
N THR A 160 -7.09 -11.89 -12.34
CA THR A 160 -6.04 -11.07 -12.95
C THR A 160 -6.57 -9.68 -13.24
N LEU A 161 -5.65 -8.73 -13.38
CA LEU A 161 -5.98 -7.37 -13.79
C LEU A 161 -6.73 -7.36 -15.11
N ASP A 162 -6.25 -8.15 -16.09
CA ASP A 162 -6.84 -8.22 -17.44
C ASP A 162 -8.25 -8.78 -17.42
N VAL A 163 -8.49 -9.89 -16.70
CA VAL A 163 -9.81 -10.49 -16.56
C VAL A 163 -10.78 -9.50 -15.92
N TYR A 164 -10.37 -8.86 -14.83
CA TYR A 164 -11.19 -7.88 -14.15
C TYR A 164 -11.53 -6.67 -15.05
N CYS A 165 -10.52 -6.14 -15.76
CA CYS A 165 -10.74 -5.04 -16.69
C CYS A 165 -11.70 -5.41 -17.83
N ALA A 166 -11.56 -6.61 -18.38
CA ALA A 166 -12.46 -7.11 -19.43
C ALA A 166 -13.92 -7.22 -18.92
N GLU A 167 -14.12 -7.82 -17.74
CA GLU A 167 -15.46 -7.96 -17.13
C GLU A 167 -16.12 -6.62 -16.83
N LYS A 168 -15.34 -5.61 -16.44
CA LYS A 168 -15.82 -4.27 -16.11
C LYS A 168 -15.79 -3.29 -17.29
N SER A 169 -15.37 -3.75 -18.47
CA SER A 169 -15.21 -2.90 -19.67
C SER A 169 -14.30 -1.69 -19.43
N ILE A 170 -13.20 -1.92 -18.68
CA ILE A 170 -12.19 -0.91 -18.38
C ILE A 170 -11.08 -1.00 -19.42
N ASN A 171 -10.90 0.05 -20.21
CA ASN A 171 -9.96 0.08 -21.34
C ASN A 171 -8.63 0.75 -20.98
N HIS A 172 -8.55 1.48 -19.87
CA HIS A 172 -7.33 2.11 -19.37
C HIS A 172 -7.39 2.33 -17.88
N ILE A 173 -6.24 2.40 -17.26
CA ILE A 173 -6.04 2.75 -15.85
C ILE A 173 -5.11 3.95 -15.82
N ASP A 174 -5.51 5.03 -15.15
CA ASP A 174 -4.70 6.24 -15.02
C ASP A 174 -3.69 6.14 -13.89
N TRP A 175 -4.05 5.42 -12.83
CA TRP A 175 -3.19 5.18 -11.69
C TRP A 175 -3.43 3.78 -11.10
N LEU A 176 -2.36 3.00 -11.03
CA LEU A 176 -2.32 1.70 -10.36
C LEU A 176 -1.40 1.81 -9.14
N LYS A 177 -1.97 1.65 -7.94
CA LYS A 177 -1.23 1.42 -6.70
C LYS A 177 -1.21 -0.07 -6.43
N LEU A 178 -0.02 -0.60 -6.16
CA LEU A 178 0.21 -1.98 -5.74
C LEU A 178 0.87 -1.97 -4.36
N ASP A 179 0.22 -2.59 -3.38
CA ASP A 179 0.72 -2.75 -2.02
C ASP A 179 0.27 -4.12 -1.51
N VAL A 180 0.91 -5.16 -2.03
CA VAL A 180 0.52 -6.57 -1.84
C VAL A 180 1.57 -7.38 -1.09
N GLU A 181 2.34 -6.69 -0.24
CA GLU A 181 3.25 -7.27 0.75
C GLU A 181 4.26 -8.29 0.17
N GLY A 182 4.83 -7.97 -1.00
CA GLY A 182 5.90 -8.73 -1.65
C GLY A 182 5.47 -9.61 -2.82
N HIS A 183 4.22 -9.46 -3.29
CA HIS A 183 3.67 -10.11 -4.49
C HIS A 183 3.46 -9.12 -5.65
N GLU A 184 4.19 -7.98 -5.66
CA GLU A 184 4.04 -6.92 -6.64
C GLU A 184 4.53 -7.31 -8.04
N PHE A 185 5.27 -8.43 -8.15
CA PHE A 185 5.86 -8.92 -9.40
C PHE A 185 5.27 -10.26 -9.88
N ASP A 186 4.19 -10.73 -9.26
CA ASP A 186 3.51 -11.97 -9.62
C ASP A 186 2.41 -11.79 -10.67
#